data_f8d35ee9a6687ca346b4deb74f55d074
#
_entry.id   f8d35ee9a6687ca346b4deb74f55d074
#
_cell.length_a   1.000
_cell.length_b   1.000
_cell.length_c   1.000
_cell.angle_alpha   90.00
_cell.angle_beta   90.00
_cell.angle_gamma   90.00
#
_symmetry.space_group_name_H-M   'P 1'
#
loop_
_entity.id
_entity.type
_entity.pdbx_description
1 polymer ?
#
loop_
_entity_poly.entity_id
_entity_poly.type
_entity_poly.pdbx_seq_one_letter_code
_entity_poly.pdbx_strand_id
1 'polypeptide(L)'
;MTAHLFKGCAAVICDPQTVLRDVDLLVEGPQISAIGKALVAPPGTEVTDARGWFLYPGLVNTHHHFFQTFVRNRADLDWTKLSVIEWLDLIYPIFSRLTEDCFYHSSVTAMAELAKHGCTTAFDHQYNFPRHAGKRIVDRQFEAAAKIGLRFHAGRGGNTLPKSEGSTIPDEMLESTDEFIADCARLIDTYHDPNPFSMARVVVAPCQPVNCYRETFVESVALARDRAVLLHTHVGEGESPVIAARHGMRTVDYLEQMGFAGPDTFYAHCWELTDGELRQMAASGTGVSHCPEPVYLVGAEVTDVPAMAALGVRLGLGCDGAASNDNSNLMHCIHSAYMLQCLVASKRAHPVPEPRDFLGYATTGGAALLGRSDIGRLAPGMAADLFAIDTRRMDYVGTRHDPASLIAKVGIGMPADLTMVNGRIIWAKGEFPGLDEAEMAAEADAALATIDA
;
A
#
# COMPACT_ATOMS: atom_id res chain seq x y z
N MET A 1 -27.45 -14.36 5.90
CA MET A 1 -26.40 -13.43 5.46
C MET A 1 -26.73 -12.06 6.03
N THR A 2 -25.78 -11.36 6.60
CA THR A 2 -25.98 -9.98 7.03
C THR A 2 -26.13 -9.10 5.80
N ALA A 3 -27.18 -8.27 5.78
CA ALA A 3 -27.38 -7.26 4.73
C ALA A 3 -27.28 -5.86 5.35
N HIS A 4 -26.74 -4.90 4.60
CA HIS A 4 -26.60 -3.51 5.02
C HIS A 4 -27.06 -2.57 3.91
N LEU A 5 -27.96 -1.62 4.22
CA LEU A 5 -28.43 -0.62 3.31
C LEU A 5 -27.96 0.78 3.74
N PHE A 6 -27.13 1.42 2.92
CA PHE A 6 -26.83 2.85 3.02
C PHE A 6 -27.90 3.61 2.25
N LYS A 7 -28.77 4.32 2.99
CA LYS A 7 -29.96 4.96 2.42
C LYS A 7 -29.77 6.45 2.19
N GLY A 8 -30.02 6.90 0.95
CA GLY A 8 -30.03 8.30 0.59
C GLY A 8 -28.63 8.94 0.53
N CYS A 9 -27.62 8.19 0.06
CA CYS A 9 -26.26 8.70 -0.10
C CYS A 9 -26.24 9.94 -0.97
N ALA A 10 -25.63 11.04 -0.51
CA ALA A 10 -25.49 12.26 -1.30
C ALA A 10 -24.63 12.04 -2.56
N ALA A 11 -23.63 11.15 -2.46
CA ALA A 11 -22.90 10.65 -3.61
C ALA A 11 -22.37 9.22 -3.35
N VAL A 12 -22.39 8.39 -4.39
CA VAL A 12 -21.65 7.12 -4.48
C VAL A 12 -20.65 7.28 -5.61
N ILE A 13 -19.37 7.30 -5.26
CA ILE A 13 -18.25 7.36 -6.19
C ILE A 13 -17.98 5.92 -6.64
N CYS A 14 -18.57 5.51 -7.78
CA CYS A 14 -18.41 4.15 -8.28
C CYS A 14 -16.96 3.85 -8.70
N ASP A 15 -16.36 4.81 -9.34
CA ASP A 15 -14.97 4.90 -9.73
C ASP A 15 -14.61 6.39 -9.97
N PRO A 16 -13.35 6.75 -10.30
CA PRO A 16 -12.96 8.16 -10.50
C PRO A 16 -13.77 8.92 -11.56
N GLN A 17 -14.36 8.22 -12.53
CA GLN A 17 -15.10 8.83 -13.63
C GLN A 17 -16.62 8.78 -13.43
N THR A 18 -17.10 7.91 -12.53
CA THR A 18 -18.54 7.63 -12.36
C THR A 18 -19.01 7.98 -10.96
N VAL A 19 -19.81 9.03 -10.83
CA VAL A 19 -20.42 9.46 -9.58
C VAL A 19 -21.94 9.45 -9.69
N LEU A 20 -22.60 8.66 -8.86
CA LEU A 20 -24.06 8.62 -8.71
C LEU A 20 -24.48 9.50 -7.53
N ARG A 21 -25.57 10.26 -7.68
CA ARG A 21 -26.09 11.16 -6.65
C ARG A 21 -27.47 10.78 -6.20
N ASP A 22 -27.74 11.00 -4.91
CA ASP A 22 -29.07 10.76 -4.31
C ASP A 22 -29.54 9.33 -4.55
N VAL A 23 -28.68 8.35 -4.25
CA VAL A 23 -28.92 6.92 -4.43
C VAL A 23 -28.71 6.15 -3.14
N ASP A 24 -29.23 4.93 -3.09
CA ASP A 24 -28.97 3.95 -2.05
C ASP A 24 -27.90 2.97 -2.52
N LEU A 25 -27.16 2.34 -1.57
CA LEU A 25 -26.27 1.24 -1.84
C LEU A 25 -26.62 0.07 -0.89
N LEU A 26 -26.87 -1.11 -1.48
CA LEU A 26 -27.20 -2.34 -0.76
C LEU A 26 -26.01 -3.32 -0.82
N VAL A 27 -25.63 -3.79 0.36
CA VAL A 27 -24.64 -4.85 0.56
C VAL A 27 -25.34 -6.11 1.04
N GLU A 28 -25.01 -7.27 0.47
CA GLU A 28 -25.47 -8.58 0.92
C GLU A 28 -24.27 -9.54 1.05
N GLY A 29 -23.99 -9.94 2.28
CA GLY A 29 -22.77 -10.71 2.57
C GLY A 29 -21.52 -9.92 2.19
N PRO A 30 -20.56 -10.52 1.43
CA PRO A 30 -19.32 -9.86 1.09
C PRO A 30 -19.41 -8.91 -0.11
N GLN A 31 -20.59 -8.76 -0.75
CA GLN A 31 -20.74 -8.14 -2.06
C GLN A 31 -21.67 -6.91 -2.03
N ILE A 32 -21.41 -5.96 -2.92
CA ILE A 32 -22.38 -4.96 -3.30
C ILE A 32 -23.45 -5.63 -4.16
N SER A 33 -24.70 -5.60 -3.69
CA SER A 33 -25.84 -6.21 -4.38
C SER A 33 -26.51 -5.26 -5.37
N ALA A 34 -26.67 -3.99 -4.97
CA ALA A 34 -27.32 -2.99 -5.81
C ALA A 34 -26.88 -1.56 -5.46
N ILE A 35 -26.91 -0.68 -6.47
CA ILE A 35 -26.79 0.77 -6.30
C ILE A 35 -27.93 1.40 -7.12
N GLY A 36 -28.76 2.24 -6.51
CA GLY A 36 -29.89 2.83 -7.20
C GLY A 36 -30.81 3.63 -6.29
N LYS A 37 -31.91 4.15 -6.82
CA LYS A 37 -32.91 4.91 -6.05
C LYS A 37 -33.93 3.99 -5.44
N ALA A 38 -34.33 4.30 -4.21
CA ALA A 38 -35.44 3.62 -3.52
C ALA A 38 -35.30 2.10 -3.46
N LEU A 39 -34.08 1.61 -3.12
CA LEU A 39 -33.84 0.19 -3.01
C LEU A 39 -34.68 -0.41 -1.88
N VAL A 40 -35.23 -1.60 -2.15
CA VAL A 40 -35.96 -2.40 -1.16
C VAL A 40 -34.98 -3.39 -0.54
N ALA A 41 -34.73 -3.22 0.74
CA ALA A 41 -33.85 -4.10 1.48
C ALA A 41 -34.55 -5.40 1.91
N PRO A 42 -33.85 -6.55 1.92
CA PRO A 42 -34.37 -7.79 2.51
C PRO A 42 -34.77 -7.62 3.99
N PRO A 43 -35.69 -8.43 4.52
CA PRO A 43 -36.00 -8.41 5.94
C PRO A 43 -34.76 -8.65 6.83
N GLY A 44 -34.63 -7.86 7.88
CA GLY A 44 -33.47 -7.95 8.80
C GLY A 44 -32.23 -7.22 8.36
N THR A 45 -32.30 -6.43 7.27
CA THR A 45 -31.21 -5.56 6.81
C THR A 45 -30.94 -4.45 7.83
N GLU A 46 -29.68 -4.23 8.18
CA GLU A 46 -29.23 -3.05 8.91
C GLU A 46 -29.30 -1.82 7.98
N VAL A 47 -29.93 -0.74 8.44
CA VAL A 47 -30.11 0.47 7.63
C VAL A 47 -29.35 1.63 8.25
N THR A 48 -28.42 2.19 7.49
CA THR A 48 -27.72 3.44 7.82
C THR A 48 -28.34 4.61 7.06
N ASP A 49 -28.74 5.67 7.76
CA ASP A 49 -29.10 6.95 7.15
C ASP A 49 -27.84 7.64 6.63
N ALA A 50 -27.61 7.54 5.32
CA ALA A 50 -26.41 8.06 4.65
C ALA A 50 -26.67 9.43 3.98
N ARG A 51 -27.73 10.16 4.38
CA ARG A 51 -27.98 11.51 3.86
C ARG A 51 -26.80 12.45 4.19
N GLY A 52 -26.23 13.05 3.16
CA GLY A 52 -25.03 13.87 3.27
C GLY A 52 -23.71 13.08 3.25
N TRP A 53 -23.74 11.76 3.14
CA TRP A 53 -22.55 10.94 3.04
C TRP A 53 -22.10 10.77 1.60
N PHE A 54 -20.77 10.78 1.42
CA PHE A 54 -20.11 10.32 0.21
C PHE A 54 -19.53 8.93 0.47
N LEU A 55 -19.88 7.96 -0.36
CA LEU A 55 -19.35 6.61 -0.33
C LEU A 55 -18.29 6.45 -1.41
N TYR A 56 -17.12 5.98 -1.04
CA TYR A 56 -15.97 5.74 -1.91
C TYR A 56 -15.64 4.26 -1.96
N PRO A 57 -15.03 3.76 -3.06
CA PRO A 57 -14.37 2.46 -3.05
C PRO A 57 -13.29 2.44 -1.96
N GLY A 58 -13.15 1.33 -1.28
CA GLY A 58 -12.06 1.16 -0.32
C GLY A 58 -10.70 1.43 -0.96
N LEU A 59 -9.86 2.19 -0.27
CA LEU A 59 -8.52 2.51 -0.73
C LEU A 59 -7.64 1.26 -0.71
N VAL A 60 -6.72 1.17 -1.68
CA VAL A 60 -5.79 0.07 -1.89
C VAL A 60 -4.36 0.61 -1.77
N ASN A 61 -3.72 0.36 -0.64
CA ASN A 61 -2.32 0.72 -0.41
C ASN A 61 -1.40 -0.31 -1.08
N THR A 62 -0.56 0.11 -2.01
CA THR A 62 0.26 -0.79 -2.84
C THR A 62 1.72 -0.88 -2.43
N HIS A 63 2.13 -0.16 -1.38
CA HIS A 63 3.48 -0.26 -0.79
C HIS A 63 3.51 0.27 0.63
N HIS A 64 4.07 -0.49 1.55
CA HIS A 64 4.25 -0.13 2.94
C HIS A 64 5.36 -0.98 3.58
N HIS A 65 5.83 -0.55 4.78
CA HIS A 65 6.71 -1.27 5.68
C HIS A 65 6.16 -1.14 7.10
N PHE A 66 5.24 -2.02 7.50
CA PHE A 66 4.51 -1.88 8.77
C PHE A 66 5.43 -1.80 9.99
N PHE A 67 6.53 -2.54 9.98
CA PHE A 67 7.50 -2.52 11.09
C PHE A 67 8.12 -1.15 11.35
N GLN A 68 8.17 -0.28 10.33
CA GLN A 68 8.70 1.08 10.46
C GLN A 68 7.82 2.00 11.32
N THR A 69 6.57 1.62 11.60
CA THR A 69 5.68 2.37 12.51
C THR A 69 6.30 2.53 13.91
N PHE A 70 7.15 1.60 14.33
CA PHE A 70 7.83 1.65 15.63
C PHE A 70 9.09 2.54 15.66
N VAL A 71 9.46 3.13 14.54
CA VAL A 71 10.64 4.01 14.44
C VAL A 71 10.35 5.36 13.80
N ARG A 72 9.07 5.70 13.66
CA ARG A 72 8.64 7.00 13.14
C ARG A 72 8.91 8.14 14.12
N ASN A 73 8.95 9.38 13.61
CA ASN A 73 9.13 10.62 14.39
C ASN A 73 10.40 10.61 15.28
N ARG A 74 11.48 10.02 14.79
CA ARG A 74 12.76 10.01 15.52
C ARG A 74 13.62 11.18 15.10
N ALA A 75 13.90 12.09 16.05
CA ALA A 75 14.70 13.29 15.81
C ALA A 75 16.19 13.01 15.49
N ASP A 76 16.68 11.81 15.84
CA ASP A 76 18.03 11.36 15.54
C ASP A 76 18.19 10.78 14.11
N LEU A 77 17.08 10.66 13.36
CA LEU A 77 17.02 10.20 11.98
C LEU A 77 16.62 11.35 11.04
N ASP A 78 17.43 12.42 10.98
CA ASP A 78 17.14 13.54 10.08
C ASP A 78 17.52 13.19 8.63
N TRP A 79 16.50 12.86 7.84
CA TRP A 79 16.61 12.52 6.42
C TRP A 79 17.10 13.68 5.53
N THR A 80 16.78 14.89 5.89
CA THR A 80 16.90 16.05 4.99
C THR A 80 18.32 16.33 4.51
N LYS A 81 19.30 15.61 5.06
CA LYS A 81 20.73 15.77 4.74
C LYS A 81 21.40 14.47 4.31
N LEU A 82 20.64 13.38 4.20
CA LEU A 82 21.16 12.04 3.93
C LEU A 82 20.65 11.55 2.59
N SER A 83 21.48 10.81 1.87
CA SER A 83 20.99 9.90 0.82
C SER A 83 20.24 8.74 1.46
N VAL A 84 19.41 8.04 0.66
CA VAL A 84 18.71 6.83 1.13
C VAL A 84 19.70 5.80 1.69
N ILE A 85 20.85 5.62 1.05
CA ILE A 85 21.89 4.67 1.49
C ILE A 85 22.47 5.06 2.86
N GLU A 86 22.79 6.34 3.08
CA GLU A 86 23.29 6.83 4.37
C GLU A 86 22.24 6.70 5.47
N TRP A 87 20.96 6.96 5.14
CA TRP A 87 19.87 6.75 6.08
C TRP A 87 19.68 5.28 6.46
N LEU A 88 19.77 4.36 5.50
CA LEU A 88 19.70 2.92 5.76
C LEU A 88 20.82 2.47 6.73
N ASP A 89 22.03 2.98 6.59
CA ASP A 89 23.14 2.69 7.53
C ASP A 89 22.82 3.12 8.97
N LEU A 90 22.02 4.18 9.17
CA LEU A 90 21.59 4.65 10.49
C LEU A 90 20.42 3.85 11.07
N ILE A 91 19.46 3.46 10.22
CA ILE A 91 18.22 2.87 10.71
C ILE A 91 18.29 1.33 10.87
N TYR A 92 19.11 0.63 10.08
CA TYR A 92 19.22 -0.83 10.19
C TYR A 92 19.67 -1.32 11.59
N PRO A 93 20.57 -0.64 12.33
CA PRO A 93 20.89 -1.03 13.71
C PRO A 93 19.67 -0.95 14.66
N ILE A 94 18.67 -0.13 14.34
CA ILE A 94 17.41 -0.06 15.09
C ILE A 94 16.49 -1.21 14.63
N PHE A 95 16.35 -1.40 13.33
CA PHE A 95 15.55 -2.48 12.74
C PHE A 95 16.01 -3.86 13.18
N SER A 96 17.33 -4.05 13.34
CA SER A 96 17.91 -5.33 13.78
C SER A 96 17.53 -5.70 15.22
N ARG A 97 16.99 -4.78 16.04
CA ARG A 97 16.56 -5.04 17.42
C ARG A 97 15.08 -5.43 17.53
N LEU A 98 14.29 -5.32 16.44
CA LEU A 98 12.87 -5.65 16.45
C LEU A 98 12.64 -7.14 16.75
N THR A 99 11.71 -7.42 17.66
CA THR A 99 11.30 -8.77 18.05
C THR A 99 10.05 -9.22 17.27
N GLU A 100 9.67 -10.51 17.36
CA GLU A 100 8.43 -11.03 16.77
C GLU A 100 7.21 -10.23 17.24
N ASP A 101 7.15 -9.86 18.53
CA ASP A 101 6.05 -9.03 19.05
C ASP A 101 6.06 -7.61 18.49
N CYS A 102 7.25 -7.03 18.26
CA CYS A 102 7.35 -5.74 17.58
C CYS A 102 6.72 -5.79 16.17
N PHE A 103 7.00 -6.83 15.40
CA PHE A 103 6.41 -6.99 14.05
C PHE A 103 4.89 -7.17 14.10
N TYR A 104 4.36 -7.88 15.10
CA TYR A 104 2.92 -8.00 15.28
C TYR A 104 2.27 -6.66 15.62
N HIS A 105 2.72 -5.99 16.68
CA HIS A 105 2.09 -4.78 17.17
C HIS A 105 2.29 -3.57 16.25
N SER A 106 3.43 -3.45 15.58
CA SER A 106 3.62 -2.44 14.53
C SER A 106 2.68 -2.65 13.35
N SER A 107 2.44 -3.92 12.96
CA SER A 107 1.47 -4.25 11.91
C SER A 107 0.03 -3.95 12.33
N VAL A 108 -0.36 -4.27 13.57
CA VAL A 108 -1.68 -3.88 14.13
C VAL A 108 -1.84 -2.36 14.07
N THR A 109 -0.82 -1.60 14.50
CA THR A 109 -0.85 -0.13 14.51
C THR A 109 -1.00 0.47 13.11
N ALA A 110 -0.16 0.03 12.17
CA ALA A 110 -0.21 0.52 10.77
C ALA A 110 -1.55 0.17 10.09
N MET A 111 -2.01 -1.07 10.25
CA MET A 111 -3.29 -1.53 9.67
C MET A 111 -4.49 -0.81 10.29
N ALA A 112 -4.45 -0.52 11.59
CA ALA A 112 -5.49 0.27 12.26
C ALA A 112 -5.53 1.70 11.72
N GLU A 113 -4.38 2.35 11.54
CA GLU A 113 -4.31 3.69 10.96
C GLU A 113 -4.79 3.72 9.51
N LEU A 114 -4.38 2.75 8.68
CA LEU A 114 -4.89 2.57 7.31
C LEU A 114 -6.41 2.40 7.29
N ALA A 115 -6.97 1.53 8.15
CA ALA A 115 -8.40 1.26 8.22
C ALA A 115 -9.20 2.50 8.64
N LYS A 116 -8.72 3.29 9.61
CA LYS A 116 -9.31 4.58 10.00
C LYS A 116 -9.44 5.55 8.83
N HIS A 117 -8.48 5.51 7.90
CA HIS A 117 -8.43 6.40 6.74
C HIS A 117 -8.93 5.75 5.44
N GLY A 118 -9.88 4.81 5.55
CA GLY A 118 -10.62 4.27 4.41
C GLY A 118 -9.88 3.22 3.59
N CYS A 119 -8.70 2.79 4.01
CA CYS A 119 -7.99 1.69 3.35
C CYS A 119 -8.65 0.36 3.69
N THR A 120 -8.95 -0.44 2.67
CA THR A 120 -9.58 -1.76 2.82
C THR A 120 -8.66 -2.90 2.41
N THR A 121 -7.62 -2.58 1.63
CA THR A 121 -6.62 -3.53 1.16
C THR A 121 -5.23 -2.91 1.29
N ALA A 122 -4.31 -3.61 1.93
CA ALA A 122 -2.93 -3.18 2.05
C ALA A 122 -1.96 -4.25 1.55
N PHE A 123 -0.95 -3.81 0.81
CA PHE A 123 0.29 -4.55 0.56
C PHE A 123 1.36 -4.02 1.49
N ASP A 124 2.09 -4.92 2.14
CA ASP A 124 3.28 -4.61 2.95
C ASP A 124 4.49 -5.34 2.38
N HIS A 125 5.59 -4.64 2.22
CA HIS A 125 6.86 -5.21 1.82
C HIS A 125 7.71 -5.45 3.07
N GLN A 126 7.54 -6.63 3.68
CA GLN A 126 8.31 -7.06 4.85
C GLN A 126 9.68 -7.56 4.40
N TYR A 127 10.73 -6.76 4.59
CA TYR A 127 12.11 -7.10 4.20
C TYR A 127 13.09 -7.20 5.39
N ASN A 128 12.62 -6.92 6.59
CA ASN A 128 13.44 -6.94 7.81
C ASN A 128 13.21 -8.27 8.56
N PHE A 129 14.26 -9.13 8.58
CA PHE A 129 14.20 -10.46 9.20
C PHE A 129 15.38 -10.66 10.15
N PRO A 130 15.42 -10.00 11.33
CA PRO A 130 16.44 -10.26 12.34
C PRO A 130 16.36 -11.72 12.80
N ARG A 131 17.49 -12.43 12.81
CA ARG A 131 17.51 -13.87 13.14
C ARG A 131 16.92 -14.21 14.50
N HIS A 132 17.08 -13.32 15.49
CA HIS A 132 16.54 -13.51 16.84
C HIS A 132 15.01 -13.35 16.92
N ALA A 133 14.39 -12.63 15.97
CA ALA A 133 12.93 -12.48 15.90
C ALA A 133 12.22 -13.74 15.38
N GLY A 134 12.97 -14.76 14.97
CA GLY A 134 12.41 -16.02 14.50
C GLY A 134 11.91 -15.98 13.05
N LYS A 135 11.14 -17.01 12.67
CA LYS A 135 10.69 -17.24 11.28
C LYS A 135 9.21 -16.92 11.05
N ARG A 136 8.50 -16.42 12.06
CA ARG A 136 7.04 -16.20 12.01
C ARG A 136 6.63 -14.76 11.74
N ILE A 137 7.55 -13.90 11.32
CA ILE A 137 7.29 -12.46 11.17
C ILE A 137 6.09 -12.18 10.25
N VAL A 138 6.05 -12.79 9.06
CA VAL A 138 4.93 -12.60 8.12
C VAL A 138 3.65 -13.29 8.60
N ASP A 139 3.76 -14.43 9.30
CA ASP A 139 2.62 -15.09 9.95
C ASP A 139 1.95 -14.13 10.96
N ARG A 140 2.76 -13.41 11.76
CA ARG A 140 2.26 -12.38 12.70
C ARG A 140 1.57 -11.21 12.00
N GLN A 141 2.00 -10.84 10.79
CA GLN A 141 1.31 -9.83 9.99
C GLN A 141 -0.08 -10.32 9.53
N PHE A 142 -0.22 -11.60 9.13
CA PHE A 142 -1.53 -12.18 8.84
C PHE A 142 -2.44 -12.24 10.07
N GLU A 143 -1.89 -12.54 11.26
CA GLU A 143 -2.63 -12.48 12.52
C GLU A 143 -3.11 -11.05 12.83
N ALA A 144 -2.27 -10.03 12.60
CA ALA A 144 -2.64 -8.62 12.76
C ALA A 144 -3.76 -8.21 11.77
N ALA A 145 -3.64 -8.63 10.50
CA ALA A 145 -4.65 -8.37 9.49
C ALA A 145 -6.01 -9.00 9.85
N ALA A 146 -6.00 -10.22 10.39
CA ALA A 146 -7.21 -10.90 10.85
C ALA A 146 -7.83 -10.18 12.07
N LYS A 147 -7.01 -9.66 13.01
CA LYS A 147 -7.47 -8.88 14.17
C LYS A 147 -8.19 -7.60 13.74
N ILE A 148 -7.60 -6.82 12.83
CA ILE A 148 -8.19 -5.57 12.33
C ILE A 148 -9.34 -5.82 11.35
N GLY A 149 -9.28 -6.92 10.59
CA GLY A 149 -10.24 -7.24 9.52
C GLY A 149 -9.87 -6.59 8.18
N LEU A 150 -8.60 -6.23 7.98
CA LEU A 150 -8.09 -5.64 6.74
C LEU A 150 -7.71 -6.74 5.74
N ARG A 151 -7.98 -6.53 4.44
CA ARG A 151 -7.48 -7.40 3.38
C ARG A 151 -5.98 -7.18 3.23
N PHE A 152 -5.20 -8.26 3.23
CA PHE A 152 -3.76 -8.17 3.29
C PHE A 152 -3.06 -8.96 2.18
N HIS A 153 -2.16 -8.29 1.48
CA HIS A 153 -1.21 -8.86 0.54
C HIS A 153 0.18 -8.76 1.17
N ALA A 154 0.73 -9.89 1.60
CA ALA A 154 2.05 -9.95 2.22
C ALA A 154 3.15 -10.04 1.16
N GLY A 155 3.98 -9.01 1.06
CA GLY A 155 5.24 -9.04 0.32
C GLY A 155 6.32 -9.68 1.18
N ARG A 156 6.64 -10.96 0.93
CA ARG A 156 7.79 -11.61 1.56
C ARG A 156 9.06 -11.05 0.92
N GLY A 157 9.64 -10.05 1.58
CA GLY A 157 10.91 -9.45 1.24
C GLY A 157 12.08 -10.24 1.85
N GLY A 158 13.31 -9.81 1.58
CA GLY A 158 14.50 -10.42 2.14
C GLY A 158 15.77 -9.85 1.53
N ASN A 159 16.89 -10.06 2.21
CA ASN A 159 18.19 -9.54 1.85
C ASN A 159 19.19 -10.70 1.85
N THR A 160 19.89 -10.89 0.74
CA THR A 160 20.80 -12.03 0.57
C THR A 160 22.25 -11.64 0.32
N LEU A 161 22.53 -10.38 -0.05
CA LEU A 161 23.87 -9.88 -0.31
C LEU A 161 24.46 -9.27 0.97
N PRO A 162 25.65 -9.73 1.43
CA PRO A 162 26.27 -9.22 2.64
C PRO A 162 26.93 -7.84 2.45
N LYS A 163 27.13 -7.12 3.57
CA LYS A 163 27.82 -5.82 3.58
C LYS A 163 29.25 -5.90 3.04
N SER A 164 29.95 -7.01 3.23
CA SER A 164 31.28 -7.27 2.67
C SER A 164 31.32 -7.29 1.13
N GLU A 165 30.19 -7.51 0.48
CA GLU A 165 30.02 -7.48 -0.98
C GLU A 165 29.30 -6.22 -1.47
N GLY A 166 29.14 -5.22 -0.57
CA GLY A 166 28.69 -3.86 -0.89
C GLY A 166 27.20 -3.61 -0.74
N SER A 167 26.46 -4.42 0.03
CA SER A 167 25.12 -4.07 0.49
C SER A 167 25.20 -3.16 1.73
N THR A 168 24.04 -2.72 2.22
CA THR A 168 23.92 -1.96 3.47
C THR A 168 23.45 -2.83 4.64
N ILE A 169 23.22 -4.13 4.41
CA ILE A 169 22.49 -5.00 5.34
C ILE A 169 23.42 -5.54 6.43
N PRO A 170 23.07 -5.42 7.72
CA PRO A 170 23.74 -6.11 8.82
C PRO A 170 23.67 -7.64 8.68
N ASP A 171 24.75 -8.33 9.06
CA ASP A 171 24.84 -9.79 8.89
C ASP A 171 23.75 -10.57 9.63
N GLU A 172 23.25 -10.04 10.75
CA GLU A 172 22.15 -10.63 11.53
C GLU A 172 20.78 -10.56 10.84
N MET A 173 20.67 -9.82 9.74
CA MET A 173 19.46 -9.68 8.93
C MET A 173 19.56 -10.39 7.57
N LEU A 174 20.67 -11.07 7.31
CA LEU A 174 20.89 -11.79 6.05
C LEU A 174 20.27 -13.18 6.08
N GLU A 175 19.75 -13.57 4.93
CA GLU A 175 19.29 -14.92 4.61
C GLU A 175 20.08 -15.46 3.41
N SER A 176 20.14 -16.77 3.24
CA SER A 176 20.54 -17.34 1.95
C SER A 176 19.39 -17.25 0.94
N THR A 177 19.71 -17.33 -0.36
CA THR A 177 18.67 -17.42 -1.40
C THR A 177 17.73 -18.60 -1.16
N ASP A 178 18.26 -19.77 -0.78
CA ASP A 178 17.48 -20.98 -0.48
C ASP A 178 16.51 -20.76 0.69
N GLU A 179 16.97 -20.12 1.78
CA GLU A 179 16.12 -19.81 2.94
C GLU A 179 15.00 -18.85 2.55
N PHE A 180 15.31 -17.80 1.79
CA PHE A 180 14.33 -16.83 1.30
C PHE A 180 13.27 -17.50 0.42
N ILE A 181 13.66 -18.27 -0.59
CA ILE A 181 12.77 -18.95 -1.52
C ILE A 181 11.91 -20.00 -0.79
N ALA A 182 12.50 -20.77 0.11
CA ALA A 182 11.77 -21.77 0.90
C ALA A 182 10.68 -21.13 1.77
N ASP A 183 10.95 -19.99 2.40
CA ASP A 183 9.95 -19.29 3.21
C ASP A 183 8.88 -18.61 2.35
N CYS A 184 9.23 -18.06 1.18
CA CYS A 184 8.24 -17.60 0.20
C CYS A 184 7.27 -18.72 -0.20
N ALA A 185 7.80 -19.90 -0.54
CA ALA A 185 6.98 -21.07 -0.91
C ALA A 185 6.07 -21.50 0.26
N ARG A 186 6.61 -21.58 1.49
CA ARG A 186 5.83 -21.90 2.71
C ARG A 186 4.67 -20.94 2.92
N LEU A 187 4.90 -19.63 2.79
CA LEU A 187 3.87 -18.62 2.98
C LEU A 187 2.81 -18.68 1.87
N ILE A 188 3.22 -18.92 0.63
CA ILE A 188 2.27 -19.10 -0.48
C ILE A 188 1.38 -20.32 -0.19
N ASP A 189 1.96 -21.45 0.18
CA ASP A 189 1.21 -22.68 0.47
C ASP A 189 0.27 -22.54 1.69
N THR A 190 0.61 -21.63 2.64
CA THR A 190 -0.14 -21.45 3.88
C THR A 190 -1.27 -20.41 3.76
N TYR A 191 -1.00 -19.30 3.08
CA TYR A 191 -1.87 -18.11 3.15
C TYR A 191 -2.42 -17.63 1.81
N HIS A 192 -1.76 -17.96 0.66
CA HIS A 192 -2.19 -17.39 -0.61
C HIS A 192 -3.52 -17.97 -1.07
N ASP A 193 -4.56 -17.13 -1.11
CA ASP A 193 -5.87 -17.49 -1.63
C ASP A 193 -6.16 -16.71 -2.93
N PRO A 194 -6.12 -17.36 -4.11
CA PRO A 194 -6.39 -16.73 -5.41
C PRO A 194 -7.87 -16.43 -5.67
N ASN A 195 -8.78 -16.96 -4.84
CA ASN A 195 -10.21 -16.83 -5.07
C ASN A 195 -10.70 -15.37 -5.00
N PRO A 196 -11.85 -15.05 -5.65
CA PRO A 196 -12.50 -13.76 -5.46
C PRO A 196 -12.81 -13.50 -3.97
N PHE A 197 -12.75 -12.23 -3.58
CA PHE A 197 -12.98 -11.73 -2.22
C PHE A 197 -12.01 -12.27 -1.17
N SER A 198 -10.95 -13.00 -1.57
CA SER A 198 -9.94 -13.49 -0.63
C SER A 198 -9.36 -12.34 0.21
N MET A 199 -9.09 -12.64 1.48
CA MET A 199 -8.55 -11.70 2.45
C MET A 199 -7.02 -11.74 2.55
N ALA A 200 -6.39 -12.78 1.97
CA ALA A 200 -4.97 -13.04 2.12
C ALA A 200 -4.33 -13.41 0.78
N ARG A 201 -3.24 -12.73 0.41
CA ARG A 201 -2.38 -13.10 -0.70
C ARG A 201 -0.91 -12.92 -0.33
N VAL A 202 -0.03 -13.61 -1.04
CA VAL A 202 1.43 -13.51 -0.88
C VAL A 202 2.04 -13.03 -2.19
N VAL A 203 3.04 -12.18 -2.09
CA VAL A 203 3.84 -11.64 -3.19
C VAL A 203 5.30 -11.96 -2.91
N VAL A 204 6.06 -12.43 -3.88
CA VAL A 204 7.49 -12.66 -3.75
C VAL A 204 8.22 -11.33 -3.99
N ALA A 205 8.97 -10.85 -3.00
CA ALA A 205 9.42 -9.47 -2.98
C ALA A 205 10.87 -9.31 -2.49
N PRO A 206 11.93 -9.79 -3.22
CA PRO A 206 13.31 -9.49 -2.85
C PRO A 206 13.49 -7.99 -2.65
N CYS A 207 14.25 -7.57 -1.61
CA CYS A 207 14.22 -6.20 -1.10
C CYS A 207 14.55 -5.17 -2.19
N GLN A 208 15.76 -5.22 -2.71
CA GLN A 208 16.19 -4.36 -3.82
C GLN A 208 17.47 -4.90 -4.48
N PRO A 209 17.80 -4.48 -5.72
CA PRO A 209 18.94 -5.01 -6.48
C PRO A 209 20.31 -4.85 -5.82
N VAL A 210 20.51 -3.85 -4.94
CA VAL A 210 21.78 -3.64 -4.25
C VAL A 210 21.97 -4.56 -3.03
N ASN A 211 20.90 -5.17 -2.52
CA ASN A 211 20.86 -5.95 -1.28
C ASN A 211 20.61 -7.45 -1.51
N CYS A 212 20.46 -7.88 -2.76
CA CYS A 212 20.20 -9.27 -3.10
C CYS A 212 21.11 -9.77 -4.21
N TYR A 213 21.49 -11.04 -4.15
CA TYR A 213 22.17 -11.70 -5.23
C TYR A 213 21.29 -11.81 -6.48
N ARG A 214 21.93 -11.89 -7.65
CA ARG A 214 21.24 -12.10 -8.94
C ARG A 214 20.35 -13.34 -8.91
N GLU A 215 20.85 -14.41 -8.32
CA GLU A 215 20.18 -15.70 -8.17
C GLU A 215 18.86 -15.56 -7.42
N THR A 216 18.81 -14.71 -6.39
CA THR A 216 17.60 -14.45 -5.61
C THR A 216 16.46 -13.91 -6.52
N PHE A 217 16.76 -12.99 -7.42
CA PHE A 217 15.77 -12.49 -8.39
C PHE A 217 15.36 -13.56 -9.40
N VAL A 218 16.31 -14.33 -9.94
CA VAL A 218 16.03 -15.40 -10.91
C VAL A 218 15.12 -16.47 -10.32
N GLU A 219 15.42 -16.92 -9.10
CA GLU A 219 14.62 -17.93 -8.39
C GLU A 219 13.28 -17.39 -7.93
N SER A 220 13.21 -16.10 -7.55
CA SER A 220 11.94 -15.41 -7.27
C SER A 220 11.01 -15.43 -8.47
N VAL A 221 11.52 -15.13 -9.66
CA VAL A 221 10.75 -15.18 -10.91
C VAL A 221 10.25 -16.60 -11.19
N ALA A 222 11.12 -17.60 -11.02
CA ALA A 222 10.76 -18.99 -11.23
C ALA A 222 9.63 -19.44 -10.28
N LEU A 223 9.78 -19.17 -8.98
CA LEU A 223 8.77 -19.50 -7.97
C LEU A 223 7.45 -18.75 -8.21
N ALA A 224 7.52 -17.44 -8.43
CA ALA A 224 6.31 -16.62 -8.55
C ALA A 224 5.47 -17.03 -9.76
N ARG A 225 6.10 -17.34 -10.90
CA ARG A 225 5.41 -17.78 -12.11
C ARG A 225 4.89 -19.21 -12.03
N ASP A 226 5.61 -20.11 -11.35
CA ASP A 226 5.12 -21.46 -11.05
C ASP A 226 3.86 -21.43 -10.19
N ARG A 227 3.79 -20.52 -9.23
CA ARG A 227 2.69 -20.39 -8.27
C ARG A 227 1.64 -19.34 -8.64
N ALA A 228 1.79 -18.67 -9.79
CA ALA A 228 0.93 -17.58 -10.26
C ALA A 228 0.71 -16.46 -9.22
N VAL A 229 1.78 -16.07 -8.51
CA VAL A 229 1.81 -14.94 -7.57
C VAL A 229 2.58 -13.77 -8.17
N LEU A 230 2.41 -12.57 -7.58
CA LEU A 230 3.06 -11.36 -8.05
C LEU A 230 4.51 -11.25 -7.57
N LEU A 231 5.26 -10.40 -8.27
CA LEU A 231 6.64 -9.99 -7.96
C LEU A 231 6.69 -8.51 -7.59
N HIS A 232 7.51 -8.17 -6.60
CA HIS A 232 7.73 -6.80 -6.18
C HIS A 232 9.17 -6.55 -5.74
N THR A 233 9.68 -5.31 -5.92
CA THR A 233 10.98 -4.84 -5.38
C THR A 233 11.04 -3.32 -5.41
N HIS A 234 11.99 -2.70 -4.70
CA HIS A 234 12.31 -1.28 -4.83
C HIS A 234 13.16 -1.02 -6.08
N VAL A 235 12.88 0.05 -6.80
CA VAL A 235 13.59 0.45 -8.02
C VAL A 235 13.67 1.96 -8.14
N GLY A 236 14.85 2.48 -8.47
CA GLY A 236 15.06 3.91 -8.72
C GLY A 236 14.95 4.75 -7.46
N GLU A 237 15.43 4.22 -6.33
CA GLU A 237 15.46 4.84 -5.00
C GLU A 237 16.91 5.22 -4.59
N GLY A 238 17.75 5.60 -5.54
CA GLY A 238 19.16 5.94 -5.31
C GLY A 238 20.13 4.80 -5.60
N GLU A 239 19.67 3.60 -5.94
CA GLU A 239 20.52 2.44 -6.21
C GLU A 239 21.09 2.40 -7.64
N SER A 240 20.48 3.14 -8.59
CA SER A 240 20.85 3.05 -10.01
C SER A 240 22.34 3.32 -10.29
N PRO A 241 23.03 4.27 -9.64
CA PRO A 241 24.47 4.44 -9.83
C PRO A 241 25.29 3.25 -9.35
N VAL A 242 24.87 2.60 -8.25
CA VAL A 242 25.54 1.43 -7.69
C VAL A 242 25.41 0.23 -8.64
N ILE A 243 24.21 -0.01 -9.16
CA ILE A 243 23.91 -1.07 -10.14
C ILE A 243 24.71 -0.82 -11.42
N ALA A 244 24.74 0.42 -11.92
CA ALA A 244 25.52 0.76 -13.11
C ALA A 244 27.02 0.52 -12.91
N ALA A 245 27.57 0.86 -11.75
CA ALA A 245 28.98 0.61 -11.44
C ALA A 245 29.31 -0.89 -11.33
N ARG A 246 28.41 -1.72 -10.77
CA ARG A 246 28.62 -3.17 -10.57
C ARG A 246 28.40 -3.98 -11.85
N HIS A 247 27.37 -3.64 -12.61
CA HIS A 247 26.86 -4.51 -13.68
C HIS A 247 26.94 -3.87 -15.07
N GLY A 248 27.38 -2.59 -15.18
CA GLY A 248 27.50 -1.88 -16.47
C GLY A 248 26.17 -1.54 -17.13
N MET A 249 25.08 -1.59 -16.40
CA MET A 249 23.71 -1.32 -16.89
C MET A 249 22.84 -0.67 -15.82
N ARG A 250 21.74 -0.03 -16.22
CA ARG A 250 20.80 0.58 -15.29
C ARG A 250 19.90 -0.47 -14.64
N THR A 251 19.20 -0.08 -13.56
CA THR A 251 18.44 -1.01 -12.70
C THR A 251 17.34 -1.74 -13.46
N VAL A 252 16.57 -1.05 -14.32
CA VAL A 252 15.49 -1.69 -15.08
C VAL A 252 16.04 -2.73 -16.06
N ASP A 253 17.12 -2.42 -16.82
CA ASP A 253 17.79 -3.37 -17.69
C ASP A 253 18.31 -4.59 -16.94
N TYR A 254 18.88 -4.37 -15.74
CA TYR A 254 19.39 -5.43 -14.88
C TYR A 254 18.28 -6.39 -14.43
N LEU A 255 17.14 -5.85 -13.99
CA LEU A 255 15.97 -6.63 -13.59
C LEU A 255 15.35 -7.40 -14.77
N GLU A 256 15.25 -6.75 -15.93
CA GLU A 256 14.70 -7.37 -17.14
C GLU A 256 15.54 -8.56 -17.63
N GLN A 257 16.89 -8.47 -17.52
CA GLN A 257 17.77 -9.59 -17.81
C GLN A 257 17.56 -10.82 -16.90
N MET A 258 17.04 -10.61 -15.71
CA MET A 258 16.66 -11.69 -14.77
C MET A 258 15.22 -12.18 -14.98
N GLY A 259 14.49 -11.57 -15.94
CA GLY A 259 13.08 -11.83 -16.15
C GLY A 259 12.17 -11.19 -15.09
N PHE A 260 12.72 -10.33 -14.22
CA PHE A 260 11.97 -9.67 -13.14
C PHE A 260 11.26 -8.41 -13.66
N ALA A 261 10.44 -8.61 -14.68
CA ALA A 261 9.60 -7.61 -15.35
C ALA A 261 8.41 -8.30 -16.00
N GLY A 262 7.30 -7.61 -16.14
CA GLY A 262 6.10 -8.15 -16.77
C GLY A 262 4.79 -7.71 -16.11
N PRO A 263 3.65 -8.19 -16.60
CA PRO A 263 2.33 -7.85 -16.06
C PRO A 263 2.10 -8.43 -14.65
N ASP A 264 2.92 -9.39 -14.22
CA ASP A 264 2.95 -9.97 -12.88
C ASP A 264 3.87 -9.22 -11.90
N THR A 265 4.51 -8.13 -12.35
CA THR A 265 5.55 -7.41 -11.61
C THR A 265 5.16 -5.95 -11.40
N PHE A 266 5.48 -5.41 -10.23
CA PHE A 266 5.40 -3.97 -9.95
C PHE A 266 6.56 -3.53 -9.06
N TYR A 267 7.04 -2.29 -9.29
CA TYR A 267 8.14 -1.68 -8.55
C TYR A 267 7.65 -0.58 -7.63
N ALA A 268 8.33 -0.35 -6.52
CA ALA A 268 8.12 0.83 -5.70
C ALA A 268 9.02 1.99 -6.15
N HIS A 269 8.59 3.22 -5.92
CA HIS A 269 9.28 4.51 -6.13
C HIS A 269 9.50 4.89 -7.59
N CYS A 270 10.51 4.35 -8.24
CA CYS A 270 10.85 4.68 -9.64
C CYS A 270 11.23 6.17 -9.83
N TRP A 271 11.99 6.79 -8.90
CA TRP A 271 12.33 8.21 -8.93
C TRP A 271 13.35 8.56 -10.02
N GLU A 272 14.35 7.69 -10.21
CA GLU A 272 15.52 7.94 -11.07
C GLU A 272 15.39 7.38 -12.50
N LEU A 273 14.18 7.05 -12.93
CA LEU A 273 13.99 6.41 -14.23
C LEU A 273 14.07 7.41 -15.39
N THR A 274 14.73 6.98 -16.45
CA THR A 274 14.76 7.68 -17.71
C THR A 274 13.50 7.43 -18.54
N ASP A 275 13.20 8.30 -19.51
CA ASP A 275 12.12 8.08 -20.48
C ASP A 275 12.23 6.75 -21.23
N GLY A 276 13.47 6.25 -21.43
CA GLY A 276 13.72 4.93 -22.03
C GLY A 276 13.20 3.81 -21.16
N GLU A 277 13.55 3.83 -19.87
CA GLU A 277 13.10 2.84 -18.87
C GLU A 277 11.59 2.88 -18.68
N LEU A 278 10.96 4.07 -18.65
CA LEU A 278 9.51 4.19 -18.58
C LEU A 278 8.80 3.53 -19.76
N ARG A 279 9.32 3.73 -21.00
CA ARG A 279 8.79 3.05 -22.19
C ARG A 279 8.98 1.53 -22.15
N GLN A 280 10.10 1.07 -21.63
CA GLN A 280 10.41 -0.34 -21.44
C GLN A 280 9.43 -1.00 -20.45
N MET A 281 9.19 -0.34 -19.30
CA MET A 281 8.20 -0.80 -18.31
C MET A 281 6.77 -0.82 -18.89
N ALA A 282 6.39 0.22 -19.62
CA ALA A 282 5.09 0.24 -20.30
C ALA A 282 4.95 -0.92 -21.31
N ALA A 283 6.00 -1.20 -22.09
CA ALA A 283 6.02 -2.28 -23.08
C ALA A 283 5.97 -3.67 -22.44
N SER A 284 6.65 -3.87 -21.31
CA SER A 284 6.62 -5.13 -20.55
C SER A 284 5.34 -5.32 -19.74
N GLY A 285 4.59 -4.25 -19.48
CA GLY A 285 3.43 -4.25 -18.60
C GLY A 285 3.79 -4.21 -17.09
N THR A 286 5.05 -3.90 -16.75
CA THR A 286 5.48 -3.70 -15.37
C THR A 286 4.82 -2.48 -14.77
N GLY A 287 4.32 -2.58 -13.53
CA GLY A 287 3.63 -1.50 -12.85
C GLY A 287 4.49 -0.74 -11.85
N VAL A 288 3.94 0.36 -11.33
CA VAL A 288 4.61 1.21 -10.31
C VAL A 288 3.67 1.50 -9.16
N SER A 289 4.15 1.30 -7.93
CA SER A 289 3.60 1.89 -6.73
C SER A 289 4.30 3.22 -6.45
N HIS A 290 3.61 4.33 -6.68
CA HIS A 290 4.14 5.66 -6.40
C HIS A 290 4.02 5.98 -4.92
N CYS A 291 5.14 6.36 -4.29
CA CYS A 291 5.23 6.76 -2.89
C CYS A 291 5.66 8.24 -2.82
N PRO A 292 4.73 9.19 -2.66
CA PRO A 292 5.05 10.61 -2.78
C PRO A 292 5.78 11.20 -1.57
N GLU A 293 5.46 10.76 -0.34
CA GLU A 293 5.99 11.39 0.87
C GLU A 293 7.51 11.23 1.03
N PRO A 294 8.13 10.05 0.84
CA PRO A 294 9.58 9.91 0.95
C PRO A 294 10.36 10.86 0.04
N VAL A 295 9.79 11.18 -1.13
CA VAL A 295 10.41 12.11 -2.10
C VAL A 295 10.65 13.49 -1.50
N TYR A 296 9.73 14.00 -0.67
CA TYR A 296 9.88 15.31 -0.02
C TYR A 296 11.00 15.29 1.01
N LEU A 297 11.10 14.21 1.78
CA LEU A 297 12.01 14.11 2.91
C LEU A 297 13.45 13.98 2.45
N VAL A 298 13.74 13.18 1.43
CA VAL A 298 15.09 13.02 0.88
C VAL A 298 15.45 14.06 -0.18
N GLY A 299 14.48 14.85 -0.68
CA GLY A 299 14.72 15.81 -1.76
C GLY A 299 15.12 15.12 -3.07
N ALA A 300 14.57 13.92 -3.31
CA ALA A 300 14.87 13.11 -4.48
C ALA A 300 14.32 13.71 -5.79
N GLU A 301 14.74 13.17 -6.92
CA GLU A 301 14.07 13.46 -8.19
C GLU A 301 12.63 12.93 -8.15
N VAL A 302 11.73 13.74 -8.72
CA VAL A 302 10.31 13.41 -8.69
C VAL A 302 9.93 12.66 -9.95
N THR A 303 9.43 11.44 -9.76
CA THR A 303 8.81 10.65 -10.83
C THR A 303 7.69 11.45 -11.51
N ASP A 304 7.64 11.44 -12.82
CA ASP A 304 6.57 12.06 -13.60
C ASP A 304 5.40 11.08 -13.77
N VAL A 305 4.51 11.06 -12.79
CA VAL A 305 3.34 10.16 -12.78
C VAL A 305 2.41 10.40 -13.97
N PRO A 306 2.10 11.64 -14.39
CA PRO A 306 1.35 11.89 -15.62
C PRO A 306 2.03 11.33 -16.88
N ALA A 307 3.35 11.42 -17.00
CA ALA A 307 4.08 10.83 -18.13
C ALA A 307 4.00 9.30 -18.11
N MET A 308 4.15 8.67 -16.96
CA MET A 308 3.94 7.22 -16.79
C MET A 308 2.54 6.80 -17.23
N ALA A 309 1.51 7.51 -16.75
CA ALA A 309 0.13 7.23 -17.10
C ALA A 309 -0.12 7.36 -18.62
N ALA A 310 0.45 8.42 -19.25
CA ALA A 310 0.34 8.64 -20.70
C ALA A 310 1.01 7.53 -21.54
N LEU A 311 2.05 6.88 -21.01
CA LEU A 311 2.70 5.72 -21.61
C LEU A 311 1.95 4.41 -21.35
N GLY A 312 0.92 4.40 -20.48
CA GLY A 312 0.16 3.21 -20.15
C GLY A 312 0.81 2.34 -19.04
N VAL A 313 1.76 2.88 -18.27
CA VAL A 313 2.29 2.20 -17.07
C VAL A 313 1.16 2.04 -16.06
N ARG A 314 1.00 0.84 -15.50
CA ARG A 314 0.03 0.58 -14.43
C ARG A 314 0.49 1.27 -13.15
N LEU A 315 -0.39 2.06 -12.54
CA LEU A 315 -0.06 2.89 -11.38
C LEU A 315 -0.92 2.56 -10.17
N GLY A 316 -0.28 2.45 -9.02
CA GLY A 316 -0.88 2.45 -7.69
C GLY A 316 -0.25 3.51 -6.80
N LEU A 317 -0.83 3.76 -5.63
CA LEU A 317 -0.25 4.60 -4.58
C LEU A 317 0.10 3.76 -3.36
N GLY A 318 1.24 4.06 -2.75
CA GLY A 318 1.72 3.50 -1.50
C GLY A 318 2.11 4.58 -0.49
N CYS A 319 1.80 4.36 0.78
CA CYS A 319 2.24 5.24 1.85
C CYS A 319 3.75 5.15 2.08
N ASP A 320 4.35 3.98 1.74
CA ASP A 320 5.67 3.61 2.19
C ASP A 320 5.78 3.40 3.71
N GLY A 321 6.95 3.15 4.24
CA GLY A 321 7.17 2.93 5.67
C GLY A 321 7.05 4.20 6.49
N ALA A 322 6.48 4.08 7.69
CA ALA A 322 6.26 5.22 8.57
C ALA A 322 7.55 5.81 9.17
N ALA A 323 8.72 5.25 8.93
CA ALA A 323 10.00 5.91 9.22
C ALA A 323 10.40 6.87 8.09
N SER A 324 9.72 6.84 6.94
CA SER A 324 9.99 7.68 5.77
C SER A 324 8.84 8.60 5.38
N ASN A 325 7.70 8.55 6.10
CA ASN A 325 6.55 9.45 5.91
C ASN A 325 5.83 9.81 7.22
N ASP A 326 6.22 9.18 8.33
CA ASP A 326 5.68 9.35 9.69
C ASP A 326 4.20 9.00 9.89
N ASN A 327 3.51 8.44 8.89
CA ASN A 327 2.11 8.03 9.00
C ASN A 327 1.74 6.84 8.09
N SER A 328 0.54 6.29 8.30
CA SER A 328 -0.07 5.26 7.45
C SER A 328 -1.44 5.75 6.94
N ASN A 329 -1.49 6.97 6.38
CA ASN A 329 -2.73 7.62 5.94
C ASN A 329 -2.78 7.75 4.41
N LEU A 330 -3.43 6.79 3.73
CA LEU A 330 -3.50 6.81 2.27
C LEU A 330 -4.35 7.97 1.69
N MET A 331 -5.28 8.56 2.46
CA MET A 331 -5.96 9.80 2.04
C MET A 331 -4.99 10.97 1.98
N HIS A 332 -4.07 11.07 2.95
CA HIS A 332 -3.01 12.07 2.94
C HIS A 332 -2.07 11.84 1.76
N CYS A 333 -1.67 10.60 1.52
CA CYS A 333 -0.86 10.20 0.37
C CYS A 333 -1.48 10.62 -0.98
N ILE A 334 -2.80 10.45 -1.16
CA ILE A 334 -3.52 10.92 -2.38
C ILE A 334 -3.35 12.44 -2.56
N HIS A 335 -3.51 13.22 -1.49
CA HIS A 335 -3.34 14.67 -1.54
C HIS A 335 -1.89 15.07 -1.85
N SER A 336 -0.95 14.49 -1.14
CA SER A 336 0.49 14.71 -1.33
C SER A 336 0.92 14.39 -2.75
N ALA A 337 0.52 13.24 -3.29
CA ALA A 337 0.81 12.86 -4.67
C ALA A 337 0.26 13.89 -5.68
N TYR A 338 -1.00 14.31 -5.54
CA TYR A 338 -1.59 15.32 -6.41
C TYR A 338 -0.83 16.64 -6.36
N MET A 339 -0.56 17.17 -5.15
CA MET A 339 0.15 18.44 -4.97
C MET A 339 1.57 18.40 -5.55
N LEU A 340 2.29 17.29 -5.32
CA LEU A 340 3.62 17.06 -5.88
C LEU A 340 3.59 17.10 -7.41
N GLN A 341 2.66 16.39 -8.02
CA GLN A 341 2.56 16.33 -9.49
C GLN A 341 2.08 17.64 -10.12
N CYS A 342 1.28 18.44 -9.43
CA CYS A 342 0.99 19.83 -9.84
C CYS A 342 2.28 20.68 -9.90
N LEU A 343 3.16 20.54 -8.91
CA LEU A 343 4.45 21.23 -8.88
C LEU A 343 5.36 20.75 -10.03
N VAL A 344 5.43 19.45 -10.28
CA VAL A 344 6.20 18.88 -11.41
C VAL A 344 5.68 19.39 -12.74
N ALA A 345 4.37 19.33 -12.96
CA ALA A 345 3.75 19.81 -14.19
C ALA A 345 4.04 21.30 -14.45
N SER A 346 3.97 22.15 -13.40
CA SER A 346 4.25 23.59 -13.53
C SER A 346 5.70 23.87 -13.93
N LYS A 347 6.67 23.08 -13.45
CA LYS A 347 8.10 23.24 -13.76
C LYS A 347 8.49 22.66 -15.12
N ARG A 348 7.82 21.61 -15.57
CA ARG A 348 8.13 20.92 -16.83
C ARG A 348 7.23 21.36 -18.00
N ALA A 349 6.35 22.33 -17.80
CA ALA A 349 5.34 22.77 -18.77
C ALA A 349 4.41 21.63 -19.25
N HIS A 350 4.15 20.65 -18.39
CA HIS A 350 3.21 19.58 -18.65
C HIS A 350 1.78 20.00 -18.31
N PRO A 351 0.74 19.33 -18.85
CA PRO A 351 -0.63 19.52 -18.39
C PRO A 351 -0.75 19.26 -16.89
N VAL A 352 -1.56 20.05 -16.20
CA VAL A 352 -1.85 19.82 -14.78
C VAL A 352 -2.62 18.50 -14.67
N PRO A 353 -2.22 17.59 -13.77
CA PRO A 353 -2.89 16.30 -13.63
C PRO A 353 -4.31 16.47 -13.08
N GLU A 354 -5.21 15.58 -13.45
CA GLU A 354 -6.57 15.56 -12.94
C GLU A 354 -6.61 15.03 -11.50
N PRO A 355 -7.19 15.74 -10.53
CA PRO A 355 -7.17 15.31 -9.13
C PRO A 355 -7.83 13.96 -8.89
N ARG A 356 -8.88 13.62 -9.68
CA ARG A 356 -9.59 12.34 -9.59
C ARG A 356 -8.75 11.13 -10.01
N ASP A 357 -7.69 11.33 -10.83
CA ASP A 357 -6.81 10.23 -11.24
C ASP A 357 -6.04 9.68 -10.04
N PHE A 358 -5.70 10.51 -9.04
CA PHE A 358 -5.01 10.06 -7.83
C PHE A 358 -5.92 9.22 -6.92
N LEU A 359 -7.23 9.50 -6.87
CA LEU A 359 -8.19 8.56 -6.29
C LEU A 359 -8.19 7.25 -7.09
N GLY A 360 -8.08 7.32 -8.41
CA GLY A 360 -7.98 6.15 -9.30
C GLY A 360 -6.76 5.30 -8.98
N TYR A 361 -5.59 5.89 -8.81
CA TYR A 361 -4.37 5.16 -8.46
C TYR A 361 -4.48 4.47 -7.09
N ALA A 362 -5.18 5.08 -6.14
CA ALA A 362 -5.42 4.50 -4.82
C ALA A 362 -6.64 3.55 -4.76
N THR A 363 -7.34 3.30 -5.85
CA THR A 363 -8.53 2.42 -5.92
C THR A 363 -8.41 1.43 -7.07
N THR A 364 -8.94 1.74 -8.24
CA THR A 364 -8.92 0.85 -9.42
C THR A 364 -7.51 0.52 -9.89
N GLY A 365 -6.60 1.50 -9.87
CA GLY A 365 -5.18 1.34 -10.22
C GLY A 365 -4.46 0.44 -9.23
N GLY A 366 -4.61 0.70 -7.93
CA GLY A 366 -4.04 -0.13 -6.87
C GLY A 366 -4.57 -1.57 -6.93
N ALA A 367 -5.87 -1.76 -7.14
CA ALA A 367 -6.47 -3.08 -7.33
C ALA A 367 -5.84 -3.81 -8.53
N ALA A 368 -5.74 -3.15 -9.68
CA ALA A 368 -5.12 -3.73 -10.88
C ALA A 368 -3.65 -4.06 -10.66
N LEU A 369 -2.91 -3.21 -9.92
CA LEU A 369 -1.50 -3.43 -9.60
C LEU A 369 -1.31 -4.68 -8.74
N LEU A 370 -2.22 -4.91 -7.78
CA LEU A 370 -2.24 -6.10 -6.91
C LEU A 370 -2.95 -7.32 -7.53
N GLY A 371 -3.20 -7.30 -8.85
CA GLY A 371 -3.83 -8.42 -9.57
C GLY A 371 -5.26 -8.72 -9.12
N ARG A 372 -6.03 -7.68 -8.71
CA ARG A 372 -7.41 -7.79 -8.23
C ARG A 372 -8.39 -7.15 -9.22
N SER A 373 -9.44 -7.89 -9.57
CA SER A 373 -10.55 -7.43 -10.42
C SER A 373 -11.88 -7.31 -9.67
N ASP A 374 -11.89 -7.72 -8.41
CA ASP A 374 -13.07 -7.84 -7.55
C ASP A 374 -13.19 -6.72 -6.50
N ILE A 375 -12.20 -5.81 -6.41
CA ILE A 375 -12.13 -4.66 -5.51
C ILE A 375 -11.81 -3.37 -6.28
N GLY A 376 -11.75 -2.23 -5.58
CA GLY A 376 -11.30 -0.94 -6.12
C GLY A 376 -12.38 -0.13 -6.84
N ARG A 377 -13.62 -0.61 -6.90
CA ARG A 377 -14.80 0.13 -7.42
C ARG A 377 -16.08 -0.27 -6.71
N LEU A 378 -17.08 0.62 -6.70
CA LEU A 378 -18.42 0.31 -6.19
C LEU A 378 -19.33 -0.04 -7.36
N ALA A 379 -19.61 -1.33 -7.52
CA ALA A 379 -20.55 -1.84 -8.53
C ALA A 379 -21.18 -3.15 -8.05
N PRO A 380 -22.40 -3.48 -8.50
CA PRO A 380 -23.00 -4.78 -8.21
C PRO A 380 -22.07 -5.94 -8.60
N GLY A 381 -21.92 -6.91 -7.69
CA GLY A 381 -21.02 -8.06 -7.85
C GLY A 381 -19.58 -7.85 -7.39
N MET A 382 -19.18 -6.61 -7.11
CA MET A 382 -17.86 -6.30 -6.51
C MET A 382 -17.88 -6.55 -5.00
N ALA A 383 -16.71 -6.73 -4.42
CA ALA A 383 -16.55 -6.79 -2.96
C ALA A 383 -17.15 -5.53 -2.31
N ALA A 384 -17.82 -5.70 -1.18
CA ALA A 384 -18.31 -4.59 -0.39
C ALA A 384 -17.15 -4.01 0.44
N ASP A 385 -16.17 -3.46 -0.28
CA ASP A 385 -15.02 -2.73 0.22
C ASP A 385 -15.26 -1.25 -0.03
N LEU A 386 -15.58 -0.50 1.01
CA LEU A 386 -15.92 0.92 0.90
C LEU A 386 -15.55 1.69 2.16
N PHE A 387 -15.43 3.01 2.00
CA PHE A 387 -15.42 3.91 3.14
C PHE A 387 -16.40 5.08 2.90
N ALA A 388 -16.78 5.75 3.97
CA ALA A 388 -17.74 6.83 3.95
C ALA A 388 -17.19 8.09 4.62
N ILE A 389 -17.57 9.25 4.08
CA ILE A 389 -17.33 10.58 4.64
C ILE A 389 -18.65 11.29 4.82
N ASP A 390 -18.98 11.68 6.05
CA ASP A 390 -20.11 12.55 6.34
C ASP A 390 -19.74 14.01 6.03
N THR A 391 -20.25 14.54 4.93
CA THR A 391 -19.92 15.89 4.46
C THR A 391 -20.75 17.00 5.12
N ARG A 392 -21.56 16.70 6.14
CA ARG A 392 -22.39 17.71 6.83
C ARG A 392 -21.62 18.56 7.83
N ARG A 393 -20.34 18.29 8.02
CA ARG A 393 -19.43 19.06 8.90
C ARG A 393 -18.94 20.34 8.23
N MET A 394 -18.49 21.32 9.04
CA MET A 394 -18.00 22.61 8.57
C MET A 394 -16.79 22.49 7.62
N ASP A 395 -15.94 21.50 7.84
CA ASP A 395 -14.76 21.22 7.02
C ASP A 395 -15.09 20.95 5.54
N TYR A 396 -16.33 20.54 5.25
CA TYR A 396 -16.77 20.20 3.89
C TYR A 396 -17.68 21.25 3.25
N VAL A 397 -17.91 22.40 3.89
CA VAL A 397 -18.67 23.49 3.29
C VAL A 397 -17.93 24.02 2.05
N GLY A 398 -18.63 24.06 0.90
CA GLY A 398 -18.04 24.49 -0.38
C GLY A 398 -17.28 23.39 -1.15
N THR A 399 -17.16 22.16 -0.62
CA THR A 399 -16.35 21.09 -1.25
C THR A 399 -17.16 20.05 -2.03
N ARG A 400 -18.53 20.08 -1.93
CA ARG A 400 -19.41 19.01 -2.39
C ARG A 400 -19.67 18.98 -3.90
N HIS A 401 -19.06 19.91 -4.66
CA HIS A 401 -19.30 20.03 -6.11
C HIS A 401 -18.73 18.86 -6.91
N ASP A 402 -17.50 18.41 -6.55
CA ASP A 402 -16.83 17.30 -7.20
C ASP A 402 -16.36 16.26 -6.16
N PRO A 403 -17.20 15.27 -5.83
CA PRO A 403 -16.86 14.26 -4.85
C PRO A 403 -15.62 13.44 -5.20
N ALA A 404 -15.39 13.12 -6.48
CA ALA A 404 -14.25 12.30 -6.91
C ALA A 404 -12.90 13.01 -6.73
N SER A 405 -12.89 14.35 -6.76
CA SER A 405 -11.68 15.15 -6.55
C SER A 405 -11.44 15.58 -5.09
N LEU A 406 -12.39 15.32 -4.19
CA LEU A 406 -12.41 15.85 -2.83
C LEU A 406 -11.11 15.54 -2.08
N ILE A 407 -10.71 14.27 -2.03
CA ILE A 407 -9.55 13.82 -1.25
C ILE A 407 -8.27 14.44 -1.80
N ALA A 408 -8.06 14.39 -3.10
CA ALA A 408 -6.86 14.93 -3.74
C ALA A 408 -6.73 16.46 -3.57
N LYS A 409 -7.83 17.21 -3.75
CA LYS A 409 -7.78 18.70 -3.73
C LYS A 409 -7.86 19.30 -2.34
N VAL A 410 -8.70 18.74 -1.46
CA VAL A 410 -8.98 19.39 -0.15
C VAL A 410 -8.00 18.90 0.92
N GLY A 411 -7.48 17.67 0.81
CA GLY A 411 -6.55 17.12 1.79
C GLY A 411 -7.27 16.78 3.10
N ILE A 412 -7.96 15.66 3.12
CA ILE A 412 -8.71 15.21 4.30
C ILE A 412 -7.76 14.55 5.28
N GLY A 413 -7.57 15.17 6.44
CA GLY A 413 -6.72 14.64 7.52
C GLY A 413 -7.49 13.87 8.61
N MET A 414 -8.82 13.92 8.60
CA MET A 414 -9.65 13.24 9.59
C MET A 414 -9.93 11.78 9.17
N PRO A 415 -10.11 10.88 10.15
CA PRO A 415 -10.58 9.52 9.87
C PRO A 415 -11.90 9.50 9.10
N ALA A 416 -12.12 8.45 8.32
CA ALA A 416 -13.40 8.15 7.70
C ALA A 416 -14.49 7.95 8.76
N ASP A 417 -15.73 8.21 8.42
CA ASP A 417 -16.87 7.97 9.31
C ASP A 417 -17.24 6.48 9.40
N LEU A 418 -16.86 5.72 8.36
CA LEU A 418 -17.01 4.27 8.30
C LEU A 418 -16.01 3.68 7.29
N THR A 419 -15.47 2.50 7.61
CA THR A 419 -14.72 1.64 6.68
C THR A 419 -15.27 0.22 6.76
N MET A 420 -15.56 -0.36 5.58
CA MET A 420 -16.13 -1.70 5.44
C MET A 420 -15.26 -2.55 4.51
N VAL A 421 -15.00 -3.78 4.88
CA VAL A 421 -14.23 -4.78 4.11
C VAL A 421 -15.06 -6.06 3.97
N ASN A 422 -15.28 -6.54 2.75
CA ASN A 422 -16.13 -7.69 2.47
C ASN A 422 -17.49 -7.65 3.20
N GLY A 423 -18.12 -6.45 3.25
CA GLY A 423 -19.41 -6.27 3.92
C GLY A 423 -19.36 -6.23 5.45
N ARG A 424 -18.16 -6.33 6.05
CA ARG A 424 -17.96 -6.18 7.51
C ARG A 424 -17.45 -4.77 7.82
N ILE A 425 -18.16 -4.06 8.67
CA ILE A 425 -17.68 -2.77 9.20
C ILE A 425 -16.50 -3.06 10.13
N ILE A 426 -15.34 -2.48 9.83
CA ILE A 426 -14.10 -2.61 10.62
C ILE A 426 -13.76 -1.33 11.37
N TRP A 427 -14.29 -0.19 10.94
CA TRP A 427 -14.17 1.10 11.61
C TRP A 427 -15.46 1.89 11.45
N ALA A 428 -16.02 2.42 12.51
CA ALA A 428 -17.16 3.32 12.44
C ALA A 428 -17.32 4.11 13.75
N LYS A 429 -17.82 5.33 13.65
CA LYS A 429 -18.16 6.20 14.81
C LYS A 429 -16.98 6.44 15.76
N GLY A 430 -15.75 6.40 15.25
CA GLY A 430 -14.56 6.64 16.04
C GLY A 430 -14.04 5.42 16.79
N GLU A 431 -14.48 4.20 16.45
CA GLU A 431 -14.07 2.97 17.13
C GLU A 431 -13.93 1.78 16.16
N PHE A 432 -13.16 0.79 16.57
CA PHE A 432 -13.09 -0.53 15.94
C PHE A 432 -14.12 -1.45 16.57
N PRO A 433 -15.15 -1.92 15.85
CA PRO A 433 -16.18 -2.77 16.45
C PRO A 433 -15.60 -4.03 17.10
N GLY A 434 -15.76 -4.14 18.43
CA GLY A 434 -15.29 -5.29 19.21
C GLY A 434 -13.79 -5.30 19.54
N LEU A 435 -13.06 -4.21 19.30
CA LEU A 435 -11.68 -4.04 19.74
C LEU A 435 -11.56 -2.80 20.61
N ASP A 436 -10.68 -2.86 21.61
CA ASP A 436 -10.32 -1.71 22.45
C ASP A 436 -9.03 -1.08 21.92
N GLU A 437 -9.15 0.13 21.35
CA GLU A 437 -8.00 0.84 20.76
C GLU A 437 -6.97 1.25 21.83
N ALA A 438 -7.42 1.60 23.04
CA ALA A 438 -6.50 1.99 24.11
C ALA A 438 -5.69 0.78 24.61
N GLU A 439 -6.31 -0.40 24.68
CA GLU A 439 -5.61 -1.65 24.98
C GLU A 439 -4.59 -1.98 23.90
N MET A 440 -4.98 -1.92 22.62
CA MET A 440 -4.06 -2.16 21.49
C MET A 440 -2.86 -1.19 21.49
N ALA A 441 -3.09 0.08 21.80
CA ALA A 441 -2.02 1.08 21.89
C ALA A 441 -1.06 0.77 23.07
N ALA A 442 -1.60 0.40 24.24
CA ALA A 442 -0.78 0.04 25.38
C ALA A 442 0.08 -1.22 25.15
N GLU A 443 -0.47 -2.22 24.45
CA GLU A 443 0.26 -3.41 24.03
C GLU A 443 1.40 -3.04 23.03
N ALA A 444 1.11 -2.16 22.08
CA ALA A 444 2.10 -1.67 21.11
C ALA A 444 3.24 -0.88 21.79
N ASP A 445 2.90 0.01 22.74
CA ASP A 445 3.89 0.77 23.51
C ASP A 445 4.77 -0.15 24.37
N ALA A 446 4.20 -1.21 24.95
CA ALA A 446 4.97 -2.20 25.70
C ALA A 446 5.94 -2.99 24.82
N ALA A 447 5.52 -3.36 23.60
CA ALA A 447 6.40 -4.00 22.63
C ALA A 447 7.49 -3.05 22.15
N LEU A 448 7.16 -1.78 21.87
CA LEU A 448 8.10 -0.74 21.46
C LEU A 448 9.19 -0.49 22.52
N ALA A 449 8.82 -0.47 23.80
CA ALA A 449 9.77 -0.26 24.89
C ALA A 449 10.91 -1.31 24.94
N THR A 450 10.70 -2.48 24.34
CA THR A 450 11.74 -3.53 24.26
C THR A 450 12.90 -3.20 23.32
N ILE A 451 12.71 -2.24 22.41
CA ILE A 451 13.74 -1.84 21.42
C ILE A 451 14.76 -0.87 22.06
N ASP A 452 14.30 -0.04 22.99
CA ASP A 452 15.10 1.01 23.63
C ASP A 452 15.76 0.54 24.95
N ALA A 453 15.50 -0.69 25.38
CA ALA A 453 16.10 -1.32 26.55
C ALA A 453 17.42 -2.02 26.19
#